data_f1d097d8b67a2e923911550f3a1903ac
#
_entry.id   f1d097d8b67a2e923911550f3a1903ac
#
_cell.length_a   1.000
_cell.length_b   1.000
_cell.length_c   1.000
_cell.angle_alpha   90.00
_cell.angle_beta   90.00
_cell.angle_gamma   90.00
#
_symmetry.space_group_name_H-M   'P 1'
#
loop_
_entity.id
_entity.type
_entity.pdbx_description
1 polymer ?
#
loop_
_entity_poly.entity_id
_entity_poly.type
_entity_poly.pdbx_seq_one_letter_code
_entity_poly.pdbx_strand_id
1 'polypeptide(L)'
;MRPNYFFNNPNDLVNHLLTKLPDEPGILRLNLTLYFLCAAYSAAYNPENENEYNLGEQPRFVADLTFTADKYGPQDYSVNDKLRNEYYQAKEYKFLDNQVDQNVKHFIDDILEQLKDVDDFSLLDRAVQDEAWLNAYTNEDSKIMSKEQMMLDYQY
;
A
#
# COMPACT_ATOMS: atom_id res chain seq x y z
N MET A 1 -21.32 -9.09 -3.48
CA MET A 1 -20.73 -7.74 -3.30
C MET A 1 -19.28 -7.87 -2.90
N ARG A 2 -18.40 -7.12 -3.56
CA ARG A 2 -16.97 -7.17 -3.22
C ARG A 2 -16.73 -6.46 -1.89
N PRO A 3 -15.93 -7.05 -0.96
CA PRO A 3 -15.48 -6.33 0.23
C PRO A 3 -14.62 -5.12 -0.17
N ASN A 4 -14.58 -4.10 0.68
CA ASN A 4 -13.71 -2.94 0.41
C ASN A 4 -12.25 -3.25 0.68
N TYR A 5 -11.94 -3.92 1.77
CA TYR A 5 -10.56 -4.16 2.22
C TYR A 5 -10.31 -5.64 2.47
N PHE A 6 -9.12 -6.11 2.07
CA PHE A 6 -8.71 -7.47 2.42
C PHE A 6 -8.34 -7.54 3.91
N PHE A 7 -7.42 -6.67 4.34
CA PHE A 7 -7.07 -6.58 5.75
C PHE A 7 -8.04 -5.64 6.45
N ASN A 8 -8.96 -6.19 7.23
CA ASN A 8 -9.89 -5.39 8.03
C ASN A 8 -9.16 -4.58 9.10
N ASN A 9 -8.04 -5.12 9.58
CA ASN A 9 -7.13 -4.43 10.49
C ASN A 9 -5.81 -4.16 9.74
N PRO A 10 -5.49 -2.89 9.41
CA PRO A 10 -4.25 -2.57 8.69
C PRO A 10 -2.99 -3.01 9.43
N ASN A 11 -3.06 -3.18 10.75
CA ASN A 11 -1.92 -3.64 11.54
C ASN A 11 -1.47 -5.04 11.11
N ASP A 12 -2.40 -5.89 10.67
CA ASP A 12 -2.07 -7.23 10.19
C ASP A 12 -1.18 -7.17 8.94
N LEU A 13 -1.46 -6.23 8.04
CA LEU A 13 -0.61 -6.03 6.88
C LEU A 13 0.79 -5.54 7.28
N VAL A 14 0.87 -4.55 8.16
CA VAL A 14 2.16 -4.01 8.59
C VAL A 14 2.99 -5.09 9.30
N ASN A 15 2.37 -5.84 10.21
CA ASN A 15 3.06 -6.94 10.89
C ASN A 15 3.60 -7.98 9.90
N HIS A 16 2.82 -8.29 8.87
CA HIS A 16 3.25 -9.23 7.83
C HIS A 16 4.44 -8.66 7.04
N LEU A 17 4.36 -7.40 6.62
CA LEU A 17 5.46 -6.75 5.87
C LEU A 17 6.75 -6.71 6.68
N LEU A 18 6.66 -6.52 8.00
CA LEU A 18 7.85 -6.49 8.85
C LEU A 18 8.60 -7.83 8.89
N THR A 19 7.93 -8.94 8.54
CA THR A 19 8.62 -10.23 8.39
C THR A 19 9.40 -10.35 7.09
N LYS A 20 9.08 -9.51 6.09
CA LYS A 20 9.62 -9.59 4.73
C LYS A 20 10.62 -8.49 4.42
N LEU A 21 10.52 -7.35 5.10
CA LEU A 21 11.45 -6.24 4.92
C LEU A 21 12.75 -6.50 5.70
N PRO A 22 13.87 -5.83 5.29
CA PRO A 22 15.10 -5.92 6.07
C PRO A 22 14.87 -5.53 7.53
N ASP A 23 15.73 -6.02 8.42
CA ASP A 23 15.62 -5.75 9.84
C ASP A 23 15.49 -4.25 10.13
N GLU A 24 14.53 -3.91 10.99
CA GLU A 24 14.28 -2.53 11.42
C GLU A 24 14.12 -1.53 10.27
N PRO A 25 13.14 -1.73 9.38
CA PRO A 25 12.89 -0.75 8.33
C PRO A 25 12.52 0.59 8.94
N GLY A 26 13.06 1.67 8.39
CA GLY A 26 12.70 3.00 8.83
C GLY A 26 11.30 3.41 8.35
N ILE A 27 10.85 4.55 8.89
CA ILE A 27 9.54 5.12 8.53
C ILE A 27 9.45 5.34 7.02
N LEU A 28 10.50 5.87 6.40
CA LEU A 28 10.50 6.14 4.97
C LEU A 28 10.25 4.88 4.14
N ARG A 29 11.05 3.83 4.41
CA ARG A 29 10.91 2.56 3.67
C ARG A 29 9.54 1.93 3.87
N LEU A 30 9.05 1.92 5.08
CA LEU A 30 7.74 1.31 5.38
C LEU A 30 6.61 2.04 4.68
N ASN A 31 6.58 3.38 4.73
CA ASN A 31 5.53 4.16 4.07
C ASN A 31 5.56 4.00 2.56
N LEU A 32 6.76 4.02 1.95
CA LEU A 32 6.88 3.84 0.50
C LEU A 32 6.41 2.45 0.08
N THR A 33 6.78 1.42 0.83
CA THR A 33 6.33 0.05 0.55
C THR A 33 4.81 -0.06 0.62
N LEU A 34 4.21 0.48 1.69
CA LEU A 34 2.76 0.49 1.87
C LEU A 34 2.07 1.27 0.74
N TYR A 35 2.62 2.43 0.38
CA TYR A 35 2.06 3.27 -0.66
C TYR A 35 2.02 2.55 -2.01
N PHE A 36 3.16 2.02 -2.45
CA PHE A 36 3.23 1.33 -3.74
C PHE A 36 2.36 0.08 -3.76
N LEU A 37 2.32 -0.66 -2.66
CA LEU A 37 1.46 -1.83 -2.55
C LEU A 37 -0.02 -1.45 -2.68
N CYS A 38 -0.46 -0.43 -1.94
CA CYS A 38 -1.86 0.00 -1.96
C CYS A 38 -2.26 0.55 -3.33
N ALA A 39 -1.41 1.39 -3.93
CA ALA A 39 -1.70 1.99 -5.23
C ALA A 39 -1.77 0.93 -6.33
N ALA A 40 -0.77 0.06 -6.41
CA ALA A 40 -0.70 -0.98 -7.43
C ALA A 40 -1.83 -1.99 -7.29
N TYR A 41 -2.15 -2.41 -6.05
CA TYR A 41 -3.24 -3.35 -5.81
C TYR A 41 -4.57 -2.76 -6.24
N SER A 42 -4.88 -1.53 -5.84
CA SER A 42 -6.14 -0.90 -6.21
C SER A 42 -6.28 -0.72 -7.73
N ALA A 43 -5.18 -0.46 -8.42
CA ALA A 43 -5.17 -0.37 -9.88
C ALA A 43 -5.43 -1.73 -10.52
N ALA A 44 -4.78 -2.79 -10.03
CA ALA A 44 -4.93 -4.14 -10.58
C ALA A 44 -6.35 -4.68 -10.40
N TYR A 45 -6.97 -4.40 -9.26
CA TYR A 45 -8.32 -4.89 -8.94
C TYR A 45 -9.40 -3.83 -9.07
N ASN A 46 -9.15 -2.82 -9.90
CA ASN A 46 -10.12 -1.80 -10.25
C ASN A 46 -11.33 -2.43 -10.93
N PRO A 47 -12.58 -2.02 -10.56
CA PRO A 47 -13.79 -2.53 -11.22
C PRO A 47 -13.79 -2.42 -12.75
N GLU A 48 -13.08 -1.46 -13.33
CA GLU A 48 -12.97 -1.31 -14.77
C GLU A 48 -12.21 -2.46 -15.43
N ASN A 49 -11.42 -3.22 -14.66
CA ASN A 49 -10.68 -4.38 -15.15
C ASN A 49 -11.48 -5.68 -15.03
N GLU A 50 -12.75 -5.62 -14.60
CA GLU A 50 -13.56 -6.80 -14.35
C GLU A 50 -13.69 -7.71 -15.58
N ASN A 51 -13.70 -7.15 -16.78
CA ASN A 51 -13.78 -7.93 -18.02
C ASN A 51 -12.47 -8.67 -18.36
N GLU A 52 -11.34 -8.19 -17.88
CA GLU A 52 -10.03 -8.80 -18.12
C GLU A 52 -9.68 -9.83 -17.06
N TYR A 53 -10.13 -9.60 -15.84
CA TYR A 53 -9.86 -10.44 -14.69
C TYR A 53 -11.17 -10.83 -14.04
N ASN A 54 -11.31 -12.09 -13.66
CA ASN A 54 -12.44 -12.49 -12.83
C ASN A 54 -12.19 -11.98 -11.42
N LEU A 55 -12.67 -10.77 -11.13
CA LEU A 55 -12.46 -10.13 -9.82
C LEU A 55 -13.25 -10.80 -8.71
N GLY A 56 -14.45 -11.34 -9.05
CA GLY A 56 -15.27 -12.08 -8.09
C GLY A 56 -15.48 -11.34 -6.78
N GLU A 57 -15.01 -11.96 -5.69
CA GLU A 57 -15.07 -11.39 -4.34
C GLU A 57 -13.74 -10.75 -3.92
N GLN A 58 -12.81 -10.54 -4.86
CA GLN A 58 -11.54 -9.90 -4.54
C GLN A 58 -11.79 -8.51 -3.96
N PRO A 59 -11.26 -8.19 -2.77
CA PRO A 59 -11.43 -6.87 -2.19
C PRO A 59 -10.87 -5.77 -3.09
N ARG A 60 -11.50 -4.61 -3.06
CA ARG A 60 -11.11 -3.47 -3.90
C ARG A 60 -9.77 -2.88 -3.49
N PHE A 61 -9.51 -2.83 -2.18
CA PHE A 61 -8.27 -2.30 -1.61
C PHE A 61 -7.62 -3.35 -0.72
N VAL A 62 -6.30 -3.29 -0.61
CA VAL A 62 -5.59 -4.25 0.24
C VAL A 62 -5.80 -3.94 1.72
N ALA A 63 -5.81 -2.67 2.10
CA ALA A 63 -6.04 -2.24 3.48
C ALA A 63 -6.51 -0.78 3.50
N ASP A 64 -7.11 -0.36 4.61
CA ASP A 64 -7.56 1.02 4.82
C ASP A 64 -6.43 1.84 5.44
N LEU A 65 -5.61 2.43 4.60
CA LEU A 65 -4.54 3.33 5.00
C LEU A 65 -4.82 4.72 4.43
N THR A 66 -4.52 5.75 5.20
CA THR A 66 -4.70 7.14 4.79
C THR A 66 -3.34 7.79 4.62
N PHE A 67 -2.97 8.08 3.38
CA PHE A 67 -1.69 8.73 3.08
C PHE A 67 -1.85 10.24 3.01
N THR A 68 -0.95 10.92 3.68
CA THR A 68 -0.82 12.38 3.63
C THR A 68 0.42 12.72 2.83
N ALA A 69 0.31 13.70 1.92
CA ALA A 69 1.46 14.13 1.11
C ALA A 69 2.38 15.00 1.96
N ASP A 70 3.55 14.47 2.24
CA ASP A 70 4.61 15.11 3.01
C ASP A 70 5.82 15.28 2.10
N LYS A 71 6.75 16.18 2.47
CA LYS A 71 7.96 16.37 1.66
C LYS A 71 8.81 15.10 1.54
N TYR A 72 8.64 14.17 2.46
CA TYR A 72 9.29 12.85 2.42
C TYR A 72 8.37 11.78 1.80
N GLY A 73 7.44 12.20 0.94
CA GLY A 73 6.55 11.31 0.24
C GLY A 73 5.25 11.03 0.97
N PRO A 74 4.51 10.02 0.51
CA PRO A 74 3.28 9.61 1.18
C PRO A 74 3.56 9.09 2.58
N GLN A 75 2.78 9.56 3.56
CA GLN A 75 2.95 9.17 4.96
C GLN A 75 1.62 8.78 5.57
N ASP A 76 1.56 7.65 6.22
CA ASP A 76 0.45 7.34 7.14
C ASP A 76 0.94 7.60 8.55
N TYR A 77 0.50 8.71 9.13
CA TYR A 77 1.00 9.15 10.43
C TYR A 77 0.61 8.20 11.58
N SER A 78 -0.52 7.50 11.45
CA SER A 78 -0.90 6.48 12.42
C SER A 78 0.10 5.32 12.41
N VAL A 79 0.52 4.89 11.23
CA VAL A 79 1.56 3.86 11.09
C VAL A 79 2.87 4.35 11.71
N ASN A 80 3.24 5.60 11.43
CA ASN A 80 4.48 6.17 11.95
C ASN A 80 4.50 6.19 13.48
N ASP A 81 3.40 6.61 14.10
CA ASP A 81 3.29 6.65 15.55
C ASP A 81 3.40 5.25 16.16
N LYS A 82 2.74 4.28 15.55
CA LYS A 82 2.79 2.89 16.01
C LYS A 82 4.20 2.31 15.87
N LEU A 83 4.88 2.62 14.77
CA LEU A 83 6.24 2.14 14.57
C LEU A 83 7.19 2.73 15.61
N ARG A 84 7.09 4.04 15.88
CA ARG A 84 7.92 4.72 16.90
C ARG A 84 7.68 4.16 18.31
N ASN A 85 6.44 3.77 18.60
CA ASN A 85 6.05 3.26 19.93
C ASN A 85 6.20 1.74 20.04
N GLU A 86 6.87 1.11 19.08
CA GLU A 86 7.12 -0.33 19.07
C GLU A 86 5.83 -1.17 19.20
N TYR A 87 4.74 -0.66 18.63
CA TYR A 87 3.44 -1.33 18.68
C TYR A 87 3.40 -2.60 17.82
N TYR A 88 4.08 -2.55 16.67
CA TYR A 88 4.02 -3.67 15.72
C TYR A 88 4.87 -4.84 16.16
N GLN A 89 4.40 -6.05 15.85
CA GLN A 89 5.14 -7.29 16.04
C GLN A 89 5.24 -7.99 14.70
N ALA A 90 6.46 -8.22 14.22
CA ALA A 90 6.68 -8.95 12.97
C ALA A 90 6.04 -10.32 13.08
N LYS A 91 5.00 -10.55 12.29
CA LYS A 91 4.25 -11.79 12.29
C LYS A 91 3.64 -12.04 10.92
N GLU A 92 3.95 -13.18 10.32
CA GLU A 92 3.37 -13.57 9.06
C GLU A 92 1.85 -13.70 9.17
N TYR A 93 1.14 -13.09 8.22
CA TYR A 93 -0.30 -13.28 8.12
C TYR A 93 -0.60 -14.68 7.58
N LYS A 94 -1.59 -15.33 8.15
CA LYS A 94 -1.99 -16.66 7.72
C LYS A 94 -3.03 -16.56 6.61
N PHE A 95 -2.57 -16.61 5.36
CA PHE A 95 -3.46 -16.62 4.20
C PHE A 95 -4.15 -17.98 4.09
N LEU A 96 -5.45 -17.95 3.84
CA LEU A 96 -6.24 -19.15 3.66
C LEU A 96 -6.00 -19.76 2.26
N ASP A 97 -6.34 -21.04 2.12
CA ASP A 97 -6.19 -21.74 0.84
C ASP A 97 -7.43 -21.49 -0.04
N ASN A 98 -7.59 -20.25 -0.46
CA ASN A 98 -8.62 -19.85 -1.42
C ASN A 98 -8.03 -18.82 -2.38
N GLN A 99 -8.74 -18.57 -3.48
CA GLN A 99 -8.21 -17.73 -4.55
C GLN A 99 -8.01 -16.28 -4.10
N VAL A 100 -8.94 -15.73 -3.31
CA VAL A 100 -8.84 -14.34 -2.83
C VAL A 100 -7.57 -14.14 -2.00
N ASP A 101 -7.36 -15.00 -1.00
CA ASP A 101 -6.19 -14.91 -0.13
C ASP A 101 -4.89 -15.12 -0.90
N GLN A 102 -4.86 -16.11 -1.79
CA GLN A 102 -3.65 -16.40 -2.57
C GLN A 102 -3.32 -15.28 -3.54
N ASN A 103 -4.32 -14.62 -4.12
CA ASN A 103 -4.10 -13.46 -4.96
C ASN A 103 -3.43 -12.32 -4.19
N VAL A 104 -3.90 -12.04 -2.97
CA VAL A 104 -3.30 -11.00 -2.13
C VAL A 104 -1.86 -11.37 -1.76
N LYS A 105 -1.65 -12.61 -1.32
CA LYS A 105 -0.31 -13.09 -0.95
C LYS A 105 0.68 -12.93 -2.09
N HIS A 106 0.33 -13.41 -3.28
CA HIS A 106 1.20 -13.32 -4.45
C HIS A 106 1.43 -11.87 -4.85
N PHE A 107 0.41 -11.03 -4.75
CA PHE A 107 0.54 -9.61 -5.08
C PHE A 107 1.54 -8.91 -4.16
N ILE A 108 1.45 -9.17 -2.86
CA ILE A 108 2.40 -8.63 -1.88
C ILE A 108 3.83 -9.11 -2.21
N ASP A 109 4.00 -10.41 -2.43
CA ASP A 109 5.31 -10.96 -2.73
C ASP A 109 5.92 -10.35 -3.99
N ASP A 110 5.11 -10.16 -5.04
CA ASP A 110 5.57 -9.56 -6.29
C ASP A 110 6.00 -8.10 -6.11
N ILE A 111 5.23 -7.31 -5.36
CA ILE A 111 5.58 -5.91 -5.09
C ILE A 111 6.88 -5.85 -4.28
N LEU A 112 7.00 -6.67 -3.24
CA LEU A 112 8.22 -6.71 -2.44
C LEU A 112 9.44 -7.08 -3.28
N GLU A 113 9.29 -8.03 -4.20
CA GLU A 113 10.36 -8.43 -5.11
C GLU A 113 10.78 -7.27 -6.01
N GLN A 114 9.82 -6.49 -6.52
CA GLN A 114 10.11 -5.34 -7.38
C GLN A 114 10.81 -4.21 -6.62
N LEU A 115 10.51 -4.04 -5.33
CA LEU A 115 11.04 -2.92 -4.55
C LEU A 115 12.36 -3.22 -3.84
N LYS A 116 12.69 -4.49 -3.64
CA LYS A 116 13.79 -4.89 -2.73
C LYS A 116 15.15 -4.31 -3.09
N ASP A 117 15.45 -4.16 -4.39
CA ASP A 117 16.73 -3.68 -4.86
C ASP A 117 16.75 -2.20 -5.21
N VAL A 118 15.62 -1.52 -4.97
CA VAL A 118 15.50 -0.07 -5.21
C VAL A 118 15.73 0.66 -3.88
N ASP A 119 16.62 1.64 -3.88
CA ASP A 119 16.89 2.39 -2.66
C ASP A 119 15.74 3.34 -2.28
N ASP A 120 15.72 3.77 -1.02
CA ASP A 120 14.64 4.59 -0.48
C ASP A 120 14.47 5.91 -1.23
N PHE A 121 15.57 6.56 -1.60
CA PHE A 121 15.50 7.86 -2.28
C PHE A 121 14.96 7.72 -3.71
N SER A 122 15.30 6.65 -4.39
CA SER A 122 14.73 6.36 -5.73
C SER A 122 13.23 6.09 -5.65
N LEU A 123 12.79 5.35 -4.63
CA LEU A 123 11.37 5.13 -4.39
C LEU A 123 10.65 6.44 -4.06
N LEU A 124 11.27 7.30 -3.25
CA LEU A 124 10.72 8.60 -2.92
C LEU A 124 10.56 9.47 -4.18
N ASP A 125 11.61 9.52 -5.00
CA ASP A 125 11.56 10.27 -6.26
C ASP A 125 10.41 9.81 -7.15
N ARG A 126 10.18 8.52 -7.20
CA ARG A 126 9.08 7.96 -8.00
C ARG A 126 7.72 8.37 -7.42
N ALA A 127 7.57 8.28 -6.11
CA ALA A 127 6.29 8.55 -5.45
C ALA A 127 5.87 10.02 -5.59
N VAL A 128 6.82 10.95 -5.47
CA VAL A 128 6.48 12.38 -5.53
C VAL A 128 6.20 12.89 -6.95
N GLN A 129 6.38 12.05 -7.96
CA GLN A 129 5.99 12.35 -9.32
C GLN A 129 4.52 11.98 -9.59
N ASP A 130 3.90 11.22 -8.71
CA ASP A 130 2.51 10.81 -8.87
C ASP A 130 1.56 11.99 -8.67
N GLU A 131 0.51 12.05 -9.49
CA GLU A 131 -0.49 13.12 -9.39
C GLU A 131 -1.20 13.10 -8.05
N ALA A 132 -1.42 11.92 -7.48
CA ALA A 132 -2.03 11.81 -6.16
C ALA A 132 -1.22 12.56 -5.10
N TRP A 133 0.12 12.46 -5.16
CA TRP A 133 0.98 13.20 -4.24
C TRP A 133 1.02 14.69 -4.56
N LEU A 134 1.25 15.04 -5.84
CA LEU A 134 1.34 16.44 -6.27
C LEU A 134 0.07 17.22 -5.95
N ASN A 135 -1.10 16.65 -6.28
CA ASN A 135 -2.38 17.32 -6.03
C ASN A 135 -2.61 17.57 -4.54
N ALA A 136 -2.28 16.58 -3.70
CA ALA A 136 -2.45 16.72 -2.26
C ALA A 136 -1.42 17.65 -1.65
N TYR A 137 -0.16 17.56 -2.08
CA TYR A 137 0.93 18.37 -1.54
C TYR A 137 0.71 19.85 -1.79
N THR A 138 0.14 20.21 -2.95
CA THR A 138 -0.13 21.61 -3.32
C THR A 138 -1.48 22.12 -2.86
N ASN A 139 -2.32 21.26 -2.26
CA ASN A 139 -3.64 21.63 -1.77
C ASN A 139 -3.50 22.33 -0.40
N GLU A 140 -3.99 23.56 -0.30
CA GLU A 140 -3.90 24.33 0.95
C GLU A 140 -4.85 23.83 2.03
N ASP A 141 -5.97 23.22 1.64
CA ASP A 141 -7.02 22.81 2.58
C ASP A 141 -6.73 21.44 3.22
N SER A 142 -6.21 20.50 2.44
CA SER A 142 -5.94 19.15 2.92
C SER A 142 -4.82 18.52 2.13
N LYS A 143 -3.92 17.84 2.82
CA LYS A 143 -2.82 17.12 2.18
C LYS A 143 -3.08 15.61 2.12
N ILE A 144 -4.32 15.19 2.40
CA ILE A 144 -4.70 13.78 2.30
C ILE A 144 -4.77 13.38 0.82
N MET A 145 -4.06 12.32 0.47
CA MET A 145 -4.00 11.82 -0.90
C MET A 145 -5.27 11.07 -1.28
N SER A 146 -5.76 11.31 -2.50
CA SER A 146 -6.94 10.65 -3.03
C SER A 146 -6.64 9.18 -3.36
N LYS A 147 -7.40 8.26 -2.77
CA LYS A 147 -7.28 6.82 -3.08
C LYS A 147 -7.60 6.55 -4.54
N GLU A 148 -8.58 7.25 -5.09
CA GLU A 148 -8.94 7.10 -6.49
C GLU A 148 -7.81 7.57 -7.41
N GLN A 149 -7.19 8.71 -7.11
CA GLN A 149 -6.07 9.19 -7.91
C GLN A 149 -4.86 8.27 -7.80
N MET A 150 -4.58 7.70 -6.63
CA MET A 150 -3.53 6.70 -6.46
C MET A 150 -3.77 5.51 -7.39
N MET A 151 -5.00 5.04 -7.47
CA MET A 151 -5.38 3.95 -8.38
C MET A 151 -5.12 4.34 -9.84
N LEU A 152 -5.56 5.53 -10.24
CA LEU A 152 -5.40 6.02 -11.61
C LEU A 152 -3.94 6.19 -12.00
N ASP A 153 -3.08 6.61 -11.08
CA ASP A 153 -1.65 6.79 -11.34
C ASP A 153 -0.95 5.48 -11.69
N TYR A 154 -1.49 4.34 -11.26
CA TYR A 154 -0.89 3.01 -11.50
C TYR A 154 -1.71 2.14 -12.46
N GLN A 155 -2.75 2.70 -13.05
CA GLN A 155 -3.55 2.01 -14.04
C GLN A 155 -2.94 2.17 -15.43
N TYR A 156 -2.89 1.08 -16.17
CA TYR A 156 -2.38 1.07 -17.55
C TYR A 156 -3.51 1.03 -18.57
#